data_12d39751504862623c1af33e8353957b
#
_entry.id   12d39751504862623c1af33e8353957b
#
_cell.length_a   1.000
_cell.length_b   1.000
_cell.length_c   1.000
_cell.angle_alpha   90.00
_cell.angle_beta   90.00
_cell.angle_gamma   90.00
#
_symmetry.space_group_name_H-M   'P 1'
#
loop_
_entity.id
_entity.type
_entity.pdbx_description
1 polymer ?
#
loop_
_entity_poly.entity_id
_entity_poly.type
_entity_poly.pdbx_seq_one_letter_code
_entity_poly.pdbx_strand_id
1 'polypeptide(L)'
;PRSTLFPYTTLFRSLPIYPFAVYSGVQIPVATLVALMVCLIPTTIGGLLSAIGIAGMDRVTRLNVIAMSGKAAEACGDVDTMILDKTGTITFGNRLAADFYPVKGIDKMDLIDLSVLASLEDATPEGKSITDLGYKMGSRVEKSMAEKMNFIEFTAQSKMSGVDLSDGTRIRKGAGEAVKELVLAEGGRIPKDLDKIVEEISKLGGTPLTVCADHK
;
A
#
# COMPACT_ATOMS: atom_id res chain seq x y z
N PRO A 1 0.82 27.10 -3.34
CA PRO A 1 0.76 28.40 -4.01
C PRO A 1 1.18 29.59 -3.16
N ARG A 2 1.91 29.41 -2.04
CA ARG A 2 2.44 30.56 -1.26
C ARG A 2 3.66 31.22 -1.89
N SER A 3 4.35 30.52 -2.79
CA SER A 3 5.55 31.02 -3.48
C SER A 3 5.28 32.11 -4.54
N THR A 4 4.05 32.20 -5.04
CA THR A 4 3.65 33.19 -6.05
C THR A 4 3.25 34.55 -5.47
N LEU A 5 3.01 34.63 -4.16
CA LEU A 5 2.60 35.87 -3.49
C LEU A 5 3.79 36.88 -3.28
N PHE A 6 5.01 36.36 -3.20
CA PHE A 6 6.19 37.16 -2.87
C PHE A 6 6.52 38.24 -3.92
N PRO A 7 6.57 37.97 -5.24
CA PRO A 7 6.82 39.00 -6.23
C PRO A 7 5.69 40.03 -6.31
N TYR A 8 4.44 39.61 -6.12
CA TYR A 8 3.30 40.55 -6.14
C TYR A 8 3.30 41.50 -4.96
N THR A 9 3.63 41.04 -3.74
CA THR A 9 3.73 41.92 -2.57
C THR A 9 4.84 42.91 -2.68
N THR A 10 5.96 42.54 -3.26
CA THR A 10 7.10 43.46 -3.50
C THR A 10 6.74 44.52 -4.55
N LEU A 11 6.12 44.11 -5.65
CA LEU A 11 5.62 44.99 -6.69
C LEU A 11 4.58 45.97 -6.11
N PHE A 12 3.64 45.46 -5.35
CA PHE A 12 2.58 46.27 -4.73
C PHE A 12 3.12 47.27 -3.72
N ARG A 13 4.19 46.97 -3.00
CA ARG A 13 4.86 47.88 -2.07
C ARG A 13 5.72 48.92 -2.76
N SER A 14 6.31 48.60 -3.91
CA SER A 14 7.22 49.49 -4.65
C SER A 14 6.45 50.51 -5.50
N LEU A 15 5.30 50.16 -6.04
CA LEU A 15 4.48 51.05 -6.89
C LEU A 15 4.02 52.34 -6.19
N PRO A 16 3.59 52.33 -4.91
CA PRO A 16 3.16 53.53 -4.20
C PRO A 16 4.31 54.52 -3.87
N ILE A 17 5.57 54.06 -3.94
CA ILE A 17 6.71 54.90 -3.57
C ILE A 17 6.84 56.09 -4.52
N TYR A 18 6.59 55.92 -5.82
CA TYR A 18 6.67 57.00 -6.79
C TYR A 18 5.62 58.11 -6.55
N PRO A 19 4.33 57.85 -6.49
CA PRO A 19 3.33 58.87 -6.20
C PRO A 19 3.51 59.50 -4.80
N PHE A 20 3.99 58.74 -3.82
CA PHE A 20 4.33 59.26 -2.50
C PHE A 20 5.52 60.24 -2.56
N ALA A 21 6.55 59.95 -3.33
CA ALA A 21 7.70 60.79 -3.52
C ALA A 21 7.28 62.10 -4.19
N VAL A 22 6.47 62.01 -5.25
CA VAL A 22 5.91 63.20 -5.94
C VAL A 22 5.07 64.05 -4.98
N TYR A 23 4.23 63.45 -4.15
CA TYR A 23 3.46 64.17 -3.15
C TYR A 23 4.33 64.86 -2.10
N SER A 24 5.43 64.23 -1.72
CA SER A 24 6.41 64.77 -0.75
C SER A 24 7.38 65.79 -1.36
N GLY A 25 7.25 66.09 -2.63
CA GLY A 25 8.15 67.05 -3.35
C GLY A 25 9.54 66.52 -3.63
N VAL A 26 9.75 65.19 -3.51
CA VAL A 26 11.07 64.55 -3.76
C VAL A 26 11.09 63.99 -5.18
N GLN A 27 12.07 64.40 -5.99
CA GLN A 27 12.28 63.81 -7.30
C GLN A 27 13.14 62.54 -7.17
N ILE A 28 12.54 61.39 -7.42
CA ILE A 28 13.25 60.10 -7.46
C ILE A 28 13.45 59.69 -8.93
N PRO A 29 14.71 59.51 -9.37
CA PRO A 29 14.98 59.01 -10.71
C PRO A 29 14.38 57.61 -10.90
N VAL A 30 13.86 57.34 -12.10
CA VAL A 30 13.27 56.01 -12.43
C VAL A 30 14.31 54.89 -12.25
N ALA A 31 15.56 55.18 -12.54
CA ALA A 31 16.67 54.24 -12.33
C ALA A 31 16.78 53.77 -10.86
N THR A 32 16.57 54.69 -9.90
CA THR A 32 16.58 54.34 -8.47
C THR A 32 15.41 53.45 -8.07
N LEU A 33 14.22 53.67 -8.64
CA LEU A 33 13.03 52.83 -8.42
C LEU A 33 13.23 51.44 -8.99
N VAL A 34 13.82 51.34 -10.19
CA VAL A 34 14.16 50.05 -10.81
C VAL A 34 15.20 49.30 -9.97
N ALA A 35 16.26 49.98 -9.54
CA ALA A 35 17.27 49.40 -8.66
C ALA A 35 16.67 48.88 -7.34
N LEU A 36 15.80 49.70 -6.72
CA LEU A 36 15.10 49.29 -5.51
C LEU A 36 14.23 48.04 -5.74
N MET A 37 13.49 47.99 -6.85
CA MET A 37 12.68 46.87 -7.23
C MET A 37 13.50 45.59 -7.43
N VAL A 38 14.63 45.71 -8.15
CA VAL A 38 15.55 44.56 -8.36
C VAL A 38 16.16 44.08 -7.03
N CYS A 39 16.56 45.01 -6.16
CA CYS A 39 17.09 44.64 -4.83
C CYS A 39 16.04 43.98 -3.92
N LEU A 40 14.79 44.37 -4.02
CA LEU A 40 13.71 43.83 -3.22
C LEU A 40 13.19 42.47 -3.73
N ILE A 41 13.44 42.10 -4.99
CA ILE A 41 13.12 40.80 -5.54
C ILE A 41 14.29 39.85 -5.23
N PRO A 42 14.12 38.85 -4.37
CA PRO A 42 15.19 37.89 -4.02
C PRO A 42 15.38 36.88 -5.17
N THR A 43 15.77 37.33 -6.34
CA THR A 43 15.95 36.50 -7.55
C THR A 43 16.96 35.38 -7.34
N THR A 44 18.04 35.65 -6.61
CA THR A 44 19.09 34.69 -6.28
C THR A 44 18.55 33.60 -5.34
N ILE A 45 17.73 33.96 -4.36
CA ILE A 45 17.13 32.99 -3.42
C ILE A 45 16.15 32.08 -4.17
N GLY A 46 15.27 32.62 -5.04
CA GLY A 46 14.33 31.84 -5.82
C GLY A 46 15.01 30.81 -6.75
N GLY A 47 16.08 31.23 -7.43
CA GLY A 47 16.88 30.34 -8.27
C GLY A 47 17.65 29.29 -7.48
N LEU A 48 18.27 29.70 -6.37
CA LEU A 48 19.04 28.81 -5.50
C LEU A 48 18.19 27.76 -4.83
N LEU A 49 17.01 28.12 -4.32
CA LEU A 49 16.07 27.16 -3.73
C LEU A 49 15.64 26.06 -4.71
N SER A 50 15.39 26.42 -5.95
CA SER A 50 15.06 25.45 -7.00
C SER A 50 16.24 24.51 -7.28
N ALA A 51 17.46 25.06 -7.41
CA ALA A 51 18.67 24.28 -7.66
C ALA A 51 18.99 23.32 -6.48
N ILE A 52 18.89 23.80 -5.24
CA ILE A 52 19.08 22.98 -4.03
C ILE A 52 18.03 21.89 -3.94
N GLY A 53 16.77 22.22 -4.25
CA GLY A 53 15.69 21.23 -4.26
C GLY A 53 15.92 20.10 -5.26
N ILE A 54 16.39 20.41 -6.48
CA ILE A 54 16.72 19.41 -7.49
C ILE A 54 17.93 18.57 -7.05
N ALA A 55 18.98 19.19 -6.54
CA ALA A 55 20.17 18.49 -6.05
C ALA A 55 19.82 17.59 -4.82
N GLY A 56 18.92 18.05 -3.96
CA GLY A 56 18.41 17.28 -2.85
C GLY A 56 17.65 16.03 -3.30
N MET A 57 16.76 16.18 -4.29
CA MET A 57 16.03 15.03 -4.88
C MET A 57 16.98 14.02 -5.53
N ASP A 58 17.99 14.47 -6.27
CA ASP A 58 18.98 13.56 -6.88
C ASP A 58 19.72 12.75 -5.80
N ARG A 59 20.12 13.38 -4.71
CA ARG A 59 20.80 12.68 -3.59
C ARG A 59 19.94 11.60 -2.95
N VAL A 60 18.67 11.90 -2.62
CA VAL A 60 17.79 10.92 -1.97
C VAL A 60 17.37 9.82 -2.93
N THR A 61 17.24 10.12 -4.23
CA THR A 61 16.96 9.12 -5.27
C THR A 61 18.08 8.08 -5.38
N ARG A 62 19.35 8.51 -5.25
CA ARG A 62 20.49 7.58 -5.20
C ARG A 62 20.48 6.64 -4.01
N LEU A 63 19.73 6.96 -2.96
CA LEU A 63 19.48 6.13 -1.79
C LEU A 63 18.17 5.34 -1.88
N ASN A 64 17.61 5.19 -3.07
CA ASN A 64 16.31 4.54 -3.34
C ASN A 64 15.12 5.20 -2.63
N VAL A 65 15.20 6.49 -2.33
CA VAL A 65 14.10 7.27 -1.76
C VAL A 65 13.48 8.14 -2.84
N ILE A 66 12.18 7.99 -3.07
CA ILE A 66 11.43 8.80 -4.04
C ILE A 66 10.85 10.00 -3.30
N ALA A 67 11.42 11.19 -3.54
CA ALA A 67 10.87 12.45 -3.04
C ALA A 67 9.91 13.05 -4.08
N MET A 68 8.72 13.44 -3.66
CA MET A 68 7.70 14.01 -4.55
C MET A 68 8.02 15.47 -4.95
N SER A 69 8.88 16.15 -4.22
CA SER A 69 9.32 17.52 -4.53
C SER A 69 10.61 17.85 -3.77
N GLY A 70 11.38 18.84 -4.27
CA GLY A 70 12.55 19.34 -3.55
C GLY A 70 12.22 19.89 -2.16
N LYS A 71 11.03 20.47 -1.98
CA LYS A 71 10.54 20.93 -0.69
C LYS A 71 10.24 19.77 0.28
N ALA A 72 9.77 18.63 -0.23
CA ALA A 72 9.57 17.44 0.58
C ALA A 72 10.91 16.86 1.05
N ALA A 73 11.93 16.86 0.18
CA ALA A 73 13.29 16.43 0.55
C ALA A 73 13.91 17.33 1.63
N GLU A 74 13.68 18.64 1.55
CA GLU A 74 14.14 19.60 2.57
C GLU A 74 13.40 19.40 3.90
N ALA A 75 12.08 19.26 3.86
CA ALA A 75 11.25 19.06 5.06
C ALA A 75 11.57 17.77 5.80
N CYS A 76 12.04 16.72 5.10
CA CYS A 76 12.45 15.47 5.73
C CYS A 76 13.65 15.63 6.69
N GLY A 77 14.47 16.68 6.50
CA GLY A 77 15.61 17.00 7.38
C GLY A 77 15.20 17.57 8.75
N ASP A 78 14.00 18.14 8.83
CA ASP A 78 13.49 18.83 10.04
C ASP A 78 12.40 18.03 10.77
N VAL A 79 12.29 16.72 10.48
CA VAL A 79 11.25 15.87 11.06
C VAL A 79 11.69 15.35 12.43
N ASP A 80 10.93 15.70 13.48
CA ASP A 80 11.11 15.19 14.84
C ASP A 80 10.34 13.90 15.10
N THR A 81 9.25 13.68 14.38
CA THR A 81 8.37 12.50 14.54
C THR A 81 8.07 11.86 13.21
N MET A 82 8.31 10.57 13.09
CA MET A 82 8.04 9.78 11.90
C MET A 82 6.93 8.76 12.16
N ILE A 83 5.93 8.74 11.31
CA ILE A 83 4.87 7.73 11.32
C ILE A 83 5.19 6.72 10.23
N LEU A 84 5.46 5.48 10.63
CA LEU A 84 5.78 4.39 9.71
C LEU A 84 4.57 3.47 9.55
N ASP A 85 4.24 3.14 8.30
CA ASP A 85 3.30 2.05 8.04
C ASP A 85 3.95 0.71 8.40
N LYS A 86 3.17 -0.21 8.94
CA LYS A 86 3.66 -1.53 9.33
C LYS A 86 3.90 -2.41 8.10
N THR A 87 2.88 -2.52 7.25
CA THR A 87 2.86 -3.53 6.19
C THR A 87 3.54 -3.01 4.92
N GLY A 88 4.64 -3.65 4.52
CA GLY A 88 5.43 -3.22 3.35
C GLY A 88 6.45 -2.12 3.64
N THR A 89 6.47 -1.56 4.86
CA THR A 89 7.44 -0.57 5.30
C THR A 89 8.35 -1.14 6.40
N ILE A 90 7.78 -1.55 7.54
CA ILE A 90 8.53 -2.20 8.62
C ILE A 90 8.67 -3.70 8.33
N THR A 91 7.65 -4.31 7.74
CA THR A 91 7.63 -5.72 7.36
C THR A 91 7.71 -5.88 5.85
N PHE A 92 8.23 -7.01 5.39
CA PHE A 92 8.11 -7.39 3.97
C PHE A 92 6.63 -7.52 3.65
N GLY A 93 6.07 -6.61 2.86
CA GLY A 93 4.62 -6.48 2.62
C GLY A 93 3.92 -7.67 1.96
N ASN A 94 4.66 -8.70 1.57
CA ASN A 94 4.12 -9.91 0.99
C ASN A 94 3.87 -10.95 2.08
N ARG A 95 2.59 -11.21 2.34
CA ARG A 95 2.18 -12.39 3.10
C ARG A 95 2.41 -13.61 2.20
N LEU A 96 3.54 -14.27 2.39
CA LEU A 96 3.86 -15.49 1.68
C LEU A 96 3.30 -16.69 2.44
N ALA A 97 2.69 -17.63 1.72
CA ALA A 97 2.31 -18.92 2.27
C ALA A 97 3.59 -19.64 2.72
N ALA A 98 3.60 -20.10 3.97
CA ALA A 98 4.76 -20.74 4.58
C ALA A 98 4.61 -22.27 4.61
N ASP A 99 3.44 -22.77 5.00
CA ASP A 99 3.15 -24.21 5.07
C ASP A 99 1.63 -24.45 5.11
N PHE A 100 1.23 -25.72 4.96
CA PHE A 100 -0.14 -26.20 5.07
C PHE A 100 -0.26 -27.12 6.28
N TYR A 101 -1.25 -26.86 7.13
CA TYR A 101 -1.49 -27.56 8.40
C TYR A 101 -2.84 -28.27 8.35
N PRO A 102 -2.86 -29.56 7.98
CA PRO A 102 -4.11 -30.30 7.92
C PRO A 102 -4.66 -30.58 9.33
N VAL A 103 -5.97 -30.52 9.47
CA VAL A 103 -6.67 -31.00 10.67
C VAL A 103 -6.66 -32.52 10.71
N LYS A 104 -6.86 -33.10 11.88
CA LYS A 104 -6.83 -34.55 12.07
C LYS A 104 -7.84 -35.28 11.17
N GLY A 105 -7.33 -36.20 10.37
CA GLY A 105 -8.13 -37.03 9.46
C GLY A 105 -8.18 -36.50 8.02
N ILE A 106 -7.54 -35.37 7.72
CA ILE A 106 -7.38 -34.85 6.37
C ILE A 106 -5.93 -35.08 5.91
N ASP A 107 -5.77 -35.57 4.68
CA ASP A 107 -4.43 -35.71 4.10
C ASP A 107 -3.85 -34.32 3.73
N LYS A 108 -2.53 -34.19 3.90
CA LYS A 108 -1.86 -32.92 3.60
C LYS A 108 -1.97 -32.56 2.12
N MET A 109 -1.93 -33.55 1.23
CA MET A 109 -2.06 -33.30 -0.22
C MET A 109 -3.47 -32.86 -0.59
N ASP A 110 -4.51 -33.41 0.04
CA ASP A 110 -5.88 -32.97 -0.19
C ASP A 110 -6.07 -31.51 0.22
N LEU A 111 -5.52 -31.09 1.37
CA LEU A 111 -5.54 -29.69 1.79
C LEU A 111 -4.80 -28.78 0.81
N ILE A 112 -3.63 -29.21 0.30
CA ILE A 112 -2.85 -28.47 -0.67
C ILE A 112 -3.65 -28.28 -1.95
N ASP A 113 -4.22 -29.36 -2.50
CA ASP A 113 -4.96 -29.31 -3.76
C ASP A 113 -6.22 -28.44 -3.64
N LEU A 114 -6.97 -28.55 -2.56
CA LEU A 114 -8.13 -27.68 -2.28
C LEU A 114 -7.72 -26.22 -2.13
N SER A 115 -6.58 -25.94 -1.47
CA SER A 115 -6.06 -24.59 -1.31
C SER A 115 -5.61 -23.97 -2.63
N VAL A 116 -4.98 -24.77 -3.49
CA VAL A 116 -4.58 -24.37 -4.84
C VAL A 116 -5.82 -24.10 -5.69
N LEU A 117 -6.81 -24.99 -5.71
CA LEU A 117 -8.07 -24.82 -6.43
C LEU A 117 -8.76 -23.50 -6.05
N ALA A 118 -8.88 -23.25 -4.74
CA ALA A 118 -9.49 -22.01 -4.23
C ALA A 118 -8.67 -20.74 -4.53
N SER A 119 -7.47 -20.86 -5.07
CA SER A 119 -6.55 -19.74 -5.29
C SER A 119 -6.13 -19.57 -6.75
N LEU A 120 -6.59 -20.41 -7.68
CA LEU A 120 -6.14 -20.38 -9.08
C LEU A 120 -6.39 -19.03 -9.77
N GLU A 121 -7.54 -18.42 -9.56
CA GLU A 121 -7.94 -17.12 -10.14
C GLU A 121 -7.78 -15.97 -9.14
N ASP A 122 -7.28 -16.24 -7.95
CA ASP A 122 -7.04 -15.21 -6.94
C ASP A 122 -5.84 -14.34 -7.34
N ALA A 123 -6.10 -13.14 -7.84
CA ALA A 123 -5.08 -12.20 -8.29
C ALA A 123 -4.27 -11.58 -7.14
N THR A 124 -4.68 -11.80 -5.88
CA THR A 124 -3.99 -11.27 -4.71
C THR A 124 -2.59 -11.89 -4.54
N PRO A 125 -1.64 -11.16 -3.92
CA PRO A 125 -0.32 -11.71 -3.61
C PRO A 125 -0.39 -12.98 -2.75
N GLU A 126 -1.35 -13.04 -1.83
CA GLU A 126 -1.63 -14.19 -0.98
C GLU A 126 -2.09 -15.42 -1.80
N GLY A 127 -3.02 -15.23 -2.72
CA GLY A 127 -3.53 -16.29 -3.60
C GLY A 127 -2.42 -16.87 -4.47
N LYS A 128 -1.61 -16.00 -5.10
CA LYS A 128 -0.44 -16.42 -5.90
C LYS A 128 0.57 -17.20 -5.07
N SER A 129 0.82 -16.75 -3.84
CA SER A 129 1.78 -17.42 -2.96
C SER A 129 1.30 -18.81 -2.53
N ILE A 130 -0.01 -18.99 -2.30
CA ILE A 130 -0.61 -20.30 -1.99
C ILE A 130 -0.44 -21.25 -3.18
N THR A 131 -0.74 -20.80 -4.39
CA THR A 131 -0.59 -21.61 -5.60
C THR A 131 0.87 -21.98 -5.85
N ASP A 132 1.80 -21.03 -5.73
CA ASP A 132 3.23 -21.26 -5.90
C ASP A 132 3.78 -22.28 -4.90
N LEU A 133 3.39 -22.17 -3.62
CA LEU A 133 3.77 -23.10 -2.58
C LEU A 133 3.15 -24.49 -2.83
N GLY A 134 1.88 -24.55 -3.19
CA GLY A 134 1.19 -25.81 -3.48
C GLY A 134 1.85 -26.58 -4.61
N TYR A 135 2.20 -25.92 -5.70
CA TYR A 135 2.93 -26.54 -6.81
C TYR A 135 4.34 -27.01 -6.40
N LYS A 136 5.07 -26.24 -5.59
CA LYS A 136 6.36 -26.66 -5.04
C LYS A 136 6.25 -27.89 -4.15
N MET A 137 5.12 -28.07 -3.46
CA MET A 137 4.85 -29.21 -2.59
C MET A 137 4.23 -30.41 -3.33
N GLY A 138 4.03 -30.31 -4.63
CA GLY A 138 3.61 -31.43 -5.48
C GLY A 138 2.14 -31.45 -5.84
N SER A 139 1.41 -30.36 -5.70
CA SER A 139 0.02 -30.25 -6.19
C SER A 139 -0.05 -30.58 -7.68
N ARG A 140 -1.07 -31.38 -8.04
CA ARG A 140 -1.33 -31.81 -9.43
C ARG A 140 -2.51 -31.06 -10.06
N VAL A 141 -2.97 -30.00 -9.42
CA VAL A 141 -4.07 -29.18 -9.93
C VAL A 141 -3.61 -28.47 -11.21
N GLU A 142 -4.33 -28.70 -12.30
CA GLU A 142 -4.03 -28.06 -13.59
C GLU A 142 -4.75 -26.70 -13.72
N LYS A 143 -4.05 -25.72 -14.26
CA LYS A 143 -4.62 -24.39 -14.53
C LYS A 143 -5.80 -24.44 -15.51
N SER A 144 -5.86 -25.43 -16.39
CA SER A 144 -6.96 -25.71 -17.31
C SER A 144 -8.28 -25.97 -16.60
N MET A 145 -8.26 -26.39 -15.34
CA MET A 145 -9.46 -26.60 -14.53
C MET A 145 -10.19 -25.28 -14.22
N ALA A 146 -9.47 -24.15 -14.21
CA ALA A 146 -10.05 -22.83 -13.93
C ALA A 146 -11.21 -22.46 -14.85
N GLU A 147 -11.16 -22.82 -16.14
CA GLU A 147 -12.20 -22.50 -17.14
C GLU A 147 -13.57 -23.11 -16.83
N LYS A 148 -13.63 -24.09 -15.94
CA LYS A 148 -14.86 -24.83 -15.56
C LYS A 148 -15.34 -24.51 -14.15
N MET A 149 -14.80 -23.47 -13.54
CA MET A 149 -15.03 -23.13 -12.16
C MET A 149 -15.61 -21.71 -12.04
N ASN A 150 -16.47 -21.51 -11.06
CA ASN A 150 -16.97 -20.17 -10.74
C ASN A 150 -16.22 -19.64 -9.51
N PHE A 151 -15.39 -18.62 -9.70
CA PHE A 151 -14.60 -18.00 -8.63
C PHE A 151 -15.41 -16.96 -7.88
N ILE A 152 -15.25 -16.98 -6.56
CA ILE A 152 -15.84 -16.01 -5.65
C ILE A 152 -14.69 -15.14 -5.11
N GLU A 153 -14.73 -13.87 -5.48
CA GLU A 153 -13.74 -12.90 -5.06
C GLU A 153 -13.86 -12.60 -3.56
N PHE A 154 -12.73 -12.24 -2.95
CA PHE A 154 -12.69 -11.80 -1.57
C PHE A 154 -13.47 -10.50 -1.38
N THR A 155 -14.36 -10.46 -0.39
CA THR A 155 -15.02 -9.23 0.03
C THR A 155 -14.74 -8.96 1.51
N ALA A 156 -14.68 -7.67 1.88
CA ALA A 156 -14.48 -7.28 3.28
C ALA A 156 -15.66 -7.71 4.18
N GLN A 157 -16.83 -7.96 3.60
CA GLN A 157 -18.02 -8.41 4.32
C GLN A 157 -17.97 -9.90 4.61
N SER A 158 -17.70 -10.72 3.59
CA SER A 158 -17.62 -12.18 3.76
C SER A 158 -16.31 -12.62 4.42
N LYS A 159 -15.23 -11.85 4.24
CA LYS A 159 -13.85 -12.19 4.64
C LYS A 159 -13.39 -13.54 4.11
N MET A 160 -13.95 -13.95 2.99
CA MET A 160 -13.69 -15.24 2.33
C MET A 160 -13.62 -15.04 0.82
N SER A 161 -12.86 -15.90 0.17
CA SER A 161 -12.86 -16.14 -1.27
C SER A 161 -12.96 -17.65 -1.52
N GLY A 162 -13.13 -18.06 -2.76
CA GLY A 162 -13.17 -19.47 -3.04
C GLY A 162 -13.62 -19.80 -4.45
N VAL A 163 -14.07 -21.03 -4.63
CA VAL A 163 -14.48 -21.54 -5.92
C VAL A 163 -15.66 -22.52 -5.77
N ASP A 164 -16.56 -22.48 -6.74
CA ASP A 164 -17.60 -23.47 -6.92
C ASP A 164 -17.24 -24.32 -8.13
N LEU A 165 -17.08 -25.61 -7.92
CA LEU A 165 -16.74 -26.59 -8.94
C LEU A 165 -18.00 -27.01 -9.72
N SER A 166 -17.81 -27.50 -10.95
CA SER A 166 -18.90 -27.96 -11.81
C SER A 166 -19.66 -29.20 -11.28
N ASP A 167 -19.04 -29.95 -10.36
CA ASP A 167 -19.67 -31.10 -9.68
C ASP A 167 -20.54 -30.71 -8.48
N GLY A 168 -20.60 -29.42 -8.18
CA GLY A 168 -21.33 -28.84 -7.05
C GLY A 168 -20.51 -28.65 -5.78
N THR A 169 -19.27 -29.10 -5.76
CA THR A 169 -18.35 -28.90 -4.62
C THR A 169 -18.04 -27.43 -4.43
N ARG A 170 -18.18 -26.92 -3.22
CA ARG A 170 -17.88 -25.54 -2.86
C ARG A 170 -16.66 -25.49 -1.96
N ILE A 171 -15.63 -24.77 -2.37
CA ILE A 171 -14.42 -24.58 -1.59
C ILE A 171 -14.36 -23.11 -1.18
N ARG A 172 -14.14 -22.85 0.11
CA ARG A 172 -13.98 -21.49 0.66
C ARG A 172 -12.69 -21.40 1.46
N LYS A 173 -11.99 -20.28 1.29
CA LYS A 173 -10.81 -19.94 2.08
C LYS A 173 -10.95 -18.53 2.65
N GLY A 174 -10.49 -18.32 3.87
CA GLY A 174 -10.58 -17.00 4.49
C GLY A 174 -10.20 -16.97 5.95
N ALA A 175 -10.66 -15.93 6.64
CA ALA A 175 -10.46 -15.79 8.08
C ALA A 175 -11.13 -16.94 8.84
N GLY A 176 -10.41 -17.51 9.80
CA GLY A 176 -10.87 -18.70 10.52
C GLY A 176 -12.29 -18.57 11.11
N GLU A 177 -12.62 -17.44 11.72
CA GLU A 177 -13.96 -17.20 12.28
C GLU A 177 -15.05 -17.17 11.20
N ALA A 178 -14.80 -16.51 10.07
CA ALA A 178 -15.78 -16.44 8.98
C ALA A 178 -16.04 -17.82 8.35
N VAL A 179 -15.00 -18.63 8.18
CA VAL A 179 -15.14 -19.99 7.67
C VAL A 179 -15.88 -20.89 8.67
N LYS A 180 -15.61 -20.76 9.98
CA LYS A 180 -16.35 -21.49 11.03
C LYS A 180 -17.84 -21.15 11.03
N GLU A 181 -18.17 -19.85 10.97
CA GLU A 181 -19.55 -19.39 10.89
C GLU A 181 -20.28 -19.98 9.68
N LEU A 182 -19.63 -20.00 8.51
CA LEU A 182 -20.18 -20.61 7.30
C LEU A 182 -20.46 -22.10 7.50
N VAL A 183 -19.46 -22.86 7.98
CA VAL A 183 -19.58 -24.30 8.20
C VAL A 183 -20.72 -24.63 9.17
N LEU A 184 -20.84 -23.87 10.27
CA LEU A 184 -21.92 -24.06 11.25
C LEU A 184 -23.30 -23.70 10.69
N ALA A 185 -23.39 -22.60 9.92
CA ALA A 185 -24.65 -22.17 9.29
C ALA A 185 -25.18 -23.20 8.28
N GLU A 186 -24.28 -23.93 7.65
CA GLU A 186 -24.61 -24.98 6.68
C GLU A 186 -24.74 -26.39 7.34
N GLY A 187 -24.67 -26.46 8.66
CA GLY A 187 -24.87 -27.70 9.43
C GLY A 187 -23.65 -28.62 9.51
N GLY A 188 -22.48 -28.11 9.10
CA GLY A 188 -21.20 -28.84 9.21
C GLY A 188 -20.67 -28.90 10.65
N ARG A 189 -19.53 -29.55 10.83
CA ARG A 189 -18.85 -29.69 12.11
C ARG A 189 -17.43 -29.12 12.05
N ILE A 190 -17.05 -28.36 13.07
CA ILE A 190 -15.69 -27.83 13.20
C ILE A 190 -14.79 -28.87 13.88
N PRO A 191 -13.64 -29.23 13.28
CA PRO A 191 -12.68 -30.12 13.91
C PRO A 191 -12.16 -29.54 15.23
N LYS A 192 -12.02 -30.35 16.26
CA LYS A 192 -11.62 -29.93 17.63
C LYS A 192 -10.21 -29.41 17.72
N ASP A 193 -9.34 -29.77 16.78
CA ASP A 193 -7.93 -29.37 16.71
C ASP A 193 -7.69 -28.10 15.90
N LEU A 194 -8.70 -27.60 15.16
CA LEU A 194 -8.59 -26.42 14.34
C LEU A 194 -8.11 -25.20 15.15
N ASP A 195 -8.74 -24.92 16.28
CA ASP A 195 -8.43 -23.76 17.11
C ASP A 195 -7.00 -23.84 17.66
N LYS A 196 -6.54 -25.02 18.01
CA LYS A 196 -5.18 -25.25 18.48
C LYS A 196 -4.17 -24.98 17.38
N ILE A 197 -4.41 -25.45 16.16
CA ILE A 197 -3.54 -25.20 14.99
C ILE A 197 -3.51 -23.71 14.67
N VAL A 198 -4.65 -23.03 14.65
CA VAL A 198 -4.76 -21.58 14.43
C VAL A 198 -3.96 -20.79 15.47
N GLU A 199 -4.05 -21.19 16.74
CA GLU A 199 -3.30 -20.56 17.82
C GLU A 199 -1.77 -20.78 17.69
N GLU A 200 -1.35 -21.99 17.34
CA GLU A 200 0.06 -22.32 17.11
C GLU A 200 0.65 -21.50 15.96
N ILE A 201 -0.06 -21.39 14.82
CA ILE A 201 0.36 -20.54 13.68
C ILE A 201 0.48 -19.07 14.10
N SER A 202 -0.50 -18.58 14.86
CA SER A 202 -0.52 -17.21 15.34
C SER A 202 0.62 -16.90 16.31
N LYS A 203 0.99 -17.84 17.19
CA LYS A 203 2.14 -17.73 18.09
C LYS A 203 3.48 -17.65 17.34
N LEU A 204 3.56 -18.29 16.17
CA LEU A 204 4.73 -18.19 15.28
C LEU A 204 4.76 -16.90 14.47
N GLY A 205 3.78 -16.00 14.67
CA GLY A 205 3.67 -14.73 13.94
C GLY A 205 3.02 -14.87 12.55
N GLY A 206 2.50 -16.03 12.22
CA GLY A 206 1.77 -16.29 10.98
C GLY A 206 0.35 -15.73 11.02
N THR A 207 -0.24 -15.52 9.84
CA THR A 207 -1.67 -15.23 9.68
C THR A 207 -2.34 -16.50 9.15
N PRO A 208 -3.11 -17.22 9.96
CA PRO A 208 -3.78 -18.44 9.52
C PRO A 208 -4.93 -18.12 8.56
N LEU A 209 -4.97 -18.86 7.45
CA LEU A 209 -6.11 -18.92 6.55
C LEU A 209 -6.72 -20.30 6.66
N THR A 210 -8.03 -20.35 6.86
CA THR A 210 -8.77 -21.62 6.94
C THR A 210 -9.40 -21.93 5.59
N VAL A 211 -9.37 -23.19 5.21
CA VAL A 211 -10.01 -23.72 4.00
C VAL A 211 -11.06 -24.73 4.41
N CYS A 212 -12.23 -24.68 3.82
CA CYS A 212 -13.26 -25.69 3.93
C CYS A 212 -13.77 -26.13 2.55
N ALA A 213 -14.21 -27.37 2.44
CA ALA A 213 -14.88 -27.90 1.28
C ALA A 213 -16.14 -28.62 1.71
N ASP A 214 -17.28 -28.37 1.05
CA ASP A 214 -18.58 -29.01 1.32
C ASP A 214 -18.95 -29.06 2.81
N HIS A 215 -18.85 -27.92 3.50
CA HIS A 215 -19.23 -27.79 4.92
C HIS A 215 -18.37 -28.62 5.90
N LYS A 216 -17.17 -29.03 5.51
CA LYS A 216 -16.21 -29.80 6.30
C LYS A 216 -14.92 -29.04 6.55
#